data_bb3e60ce4ff04543fef26dfb6fb134a6
#
_entry.id   bb3e60ce4ff04543fef26dfb6fb134a6
#
_cell.length_a   1.000
_cell.length_b   1.000
_cell.length_c   1.000
_cell.angle_alpha   90.00
_cell.angle_beta   90.00
_cell.angle_gamma   90.00
#
_symmetry.space_group_name_H-M   'P 1'
#
loop_
_entity.id
_entity.type
_entity.pdbx_description
1 polymer ?
#
loop_
_entity_poly.entity_id
_entity_poly.type
_entity_poly.pdbx_seq_one_letter_code
_entity_poly.pdbx_strand_id
1 'polypeptide(L)'
;RAGLRYLWQNRGILDLIFFLAAINLTASVYNAAFPALILSVPGGGETALGTVNAVIGVAMLLGSVLASAAPAPKSRVRVIWNALLLSMGTENFFLAFGRSLPVWCVGAVLGWVAIPVMNANMDVLFRSRIPVTMQGRVYAARNTLQFFTIPLGYALGGWLVDRVFEPWMAAQSAGTLLIRLFGSGKGSGAAMLFFFLGLLGLLTCLVFRRDRHIWALERHD
;
A
#
# COMPACT_ATOMS: atom_id res chain seq x y z
N ARG A 1 -9.96 -3.76 -26.82
CA ARG A 1 -11.44 -3.60 -26.70
C ARG A 1 -12.11 -4.83 -26.06
N ALA A 2 -11.76 -6.08 -26.46
CA ALA A 2 -12.42 -7.28 -25.91
C ALA A 2 -12.17 -7.49 -24.40
N GLY A 3 -10.93 -7.26 -23.92
CA GLY A 3 -10.60 -7.35 -22.49
C GLY A 3 -11.34 -6.31 -21.63
N LEU A 4 -11.45 -5.07 -22.11
CA LEU A 4 -12.22 -4.02 -21.44
C LEU A 4 -13.71 -4.37 -21.38
N ARG A 5 -14.28 -4.87 -22.50
CA ARG A 5 -15.68 -5.33 -22.51
C ARG A 5 -15.92 -6.45 -21.49
N TYR A 6 -15.00 -7.41 -21.40
CA TYR A 6 -15.08 -8.48 -20.42
C TYR A 6 -15.07 -7.93 -18.98
N LEU A 7 -14.19 -6.98 -18.68
CA LEU A 7 -14.12 -6.34 -17.36
C LEU A 7 -15.42 -5.61 -17.00
N TRP A 8 -16.00 -4.87 -17.95
CA TRP A 8 -17.29 -4.18 -17.74
C TRP A 8 -18.45 -5.16 -17.46
N GLN A 9 -18.41 -6.35 -18.03
CA GLN A 9 -19.39 -7.42 -17.77
C GLN A 9 -19.13 -8.14 -16.44
N ASN A 10 -17.90 -8.12 -15.94
CA ASN A 10 -17.48 -8.79 -14.70
C ASN A 10 -17.08 -7.74 -13.63
N ARG A 11 -18.08 -7.07 -13.08
CA ARG A 11 -17.92 -5.98 -12.12
C ARG A 11 -16.99 -6.31 -10.96
N GLY A 12 -17.07 -7.49 -10.37
CA GLY A 12 -16.20 -7.86 -9.25
C GLY A 12 -14.71 -7.85 -9.59
N ILE A 13 -14.34 -8.30 -10.81
CA ILE A 13 -12.96 -8.26 -11.30
C ILE A 13 -12.54 -6.81 -11.56
N LEU A 14 -13.41 -6.00 -12.15
CA LEU A 14 -13.16 -4.60 -12.43
C LEU A 14 -12.95 -3.80 -11.14
N ASP A 15 -13.87 -3.96 -10.18
CA ASP A 15 -13.83 -3.28 -8.89
C ASP A 15 -12.57 -3.67 -8.09
N LEU A 16 -12.17 -4.96 -8.17
CA LEU A 16 -10.91 -5.42 -7.58
C LEU A 16 -9.68 -4.78 -8.24
N ILE A 17 -9.69 -4.59 -9.56
CA ILE A 17 -8.60 -3.90 -10.28
C ILE A 17 -8.52 -2.43 -9.86
N PHE A 18 -9.65 -1.73 -9.72
CA PHE A 18 -9.67 -0.34 -9.21
C PHE A 18 -9.17 -0.25 -7.78
N PHE A 19 -9.55 -1.19 -6.92
CA PHE A 19 -9.00 -1.28 -5.57
C PHE A 19 -7.49 -1.40 -5.58
N LEU A 20 -6.94 -2.32 -6.38
CA LEU A 20 -5.50 -2.49 -6.51
C LEU A 20 -4.81 -1.25 -7.10
N ALA A 21 -5.44 -0.57 -8.06
CA ALA A 21 -4.90 0.66 -8.61
C ALA A 21 -4.83 1.78 -7.55
N ALA A 22 -5.84 1.91 -6.69
CA ALA A 22 -5.83 2.86 -5.58
C ALA A 22 -4.74 2.52 -4.54
N ILE A 23 -4.58 1.24 -4.19
CA ILE A 23 -3.51 0.79 -3.29
C ILE A 23 -2.12 1.02 -3.92
N ASN A 24 -1.94 0.73 -5.22
CA ASN A 24 -0.68 0.99 -5.92
C ASN A 24 -0.34 2.49 -6.00
N LEU A 25 -1.34 3.35 -6.20
CA LEU A 25 -1.14 4.79 -6.14
C LEU A 25 -0.61 5.21 -4.77
N THR A 26 -1.27 4.77 -3.70
CA THR A 26 -0.85 5.04 -2.32
C THR A 26 0.56 4.50 -2.05
N ALA A 27 0.86 3.27 -2.47
CA ALA A 27 2.17 2.64 -2.32
C ALA A 27 3.27 3.37 -3.14
N SER A 28 2.93 3.94 -4.30
CA SER A 28 3.89 4.69 -5.12
C SER A 28 4.20 6.05 -4.51
N VAL A 29 3.21 6.72 -3.91
CA VAL A 29 3.43 7.95 -3.11
C VAL A 29 4.29 7.63 -1.90
N TYR A 30 4.01 6.50 -1.20
CA TYR A 30 4.84 5.98 -0.10
C TYR A 30 6.29 5.82 -0.54
N ASN A 31 6.55 5.11 -1.64
CA ASN A 31 7.90 4.84 -2.12
C ASN A 31 8.68 6.12 -2.47
N ALA A 32 8.01 7.15 -2.96
CA ALA A 32 8.64 8.45 -3.23
C ALA A 32 8.96 9.22 -1.93
N ALA A 33 8.06 9.19 -0.95
CA ALA A 33 8.19 9.94 0.30
C ALA A 33 9.05 9.24 1.36
N PHE A 34 9.18 7.91 1.31
CA PHE A 34 9.88 7.11 2.32
C PHE A 34 11.36 7.51 2.51
N PRO A 35 12.19 7.62 1.45
CA PRO A 35 13.55 8.10 1.61
C PRO A 35 13.60 9.53 2.17
N ALA A 36 12.71 10.42 1.72
CA ALA A 36 12.65 11.81 2.20
C ALA A 36 12.39 11.87 3.70
N LEU A 37 11.50 11.02 4.23
CA LEU A 37 11.25 10.90 5.67
C LEU A 37 12.51 10.42 6.40
N ILE A 38 13.00 9.21 6.08
CA ILE A 38 14.05 8.55 6.86
C ILE A 38 15.37 9.31 6.82
N LEU A 39 15.70 9.96 5.68
CA LEU A 39 16.94 10.74 5.57
C LEU A 39 16.89 12.10 6.30
N SER A 40 15.68 12.61 6.57
CA SER A 40 15.52 13.97 7.11
C SER A 40 15.21 14.04 8.60
N VAL A 41 14.64 12.98 9.19
CA VAL A 41 14.23 13.01 10.61
C VAL A 41 15.40 12.74 11.56
N PRO A 42 15.38 13.28 12.78
CA PRO A 42 16.36 12.93 13.80
C PRO A 42 16.40 11.43 14.09
N GLY A 43 17.59 10.84 14.13
CA GLY A 43 17.79 9.41 14.30
C GLY A 43 17.65 8.58 13.00
N GLY A 44 17.40 9.27 11.87
CA GLY A 44 17.41 8.71 10.53
C GLY A 44 18.78 8.73 9.87
N GLY A 45 18.80 8.77 8.54
CA GLY A 45 20.00 8.80 7.72
C GLY A 45 20.15 7.58 6.83
N GLU A 46 21.23 7.51 6.06
CA GLU A 46 21.47 6.46 5.06
C GLU A 46 21.51 5.05 5.68
N THR A 47 22.16 4.90 6.82
CA THR A 47 22.21 3.61 7.54
C THR A 47 20.82 3.16 7.99
N ALA A 48 20.01 4.08 8.51
CA ALA A 48 18.65 3.78 8.92
C ALA A 48 17.80 3.38 7.72
N LEU A 49 17.89 4.12 6.61
CA LEU A 49 17.20 3.80 5.37
C LEU A 49 17.59 2.41 4.84
N GLY A 50 18.88 2.11 4.80
CA GLY A 50 19.39 0.80 4.39
C GLY A 50 18.90 -0.32 5.31
N THR A 51 18.89 -0.09 6.62
CA THR A 51 18.42 -1.09 7.61
C THR A 51 16.93 -1.37 7.45
N VAL A 52 16.09 -0.33 7.34
CA VAL A 52 14.64 -0.52 7.16
C VAL A 52 14.34 -1.25 5.86
N ASN A 53 15.03 -0.91 4.75
CA ASN A 53 14.90 -1.62 3.48
C ASN A 53 15.32 -3.09 3.59
N ALA A 54 16.38 -3.41 4.32
CA ALA A 54 16.79 -4.79 4.57
C ALA A 54 15.73 -5.56 5.38
N VAL A 55 15.13 -4.93 6.40
CA VAL A 55 14.03 -5.49 7.19
C VAL A 55 12.79 -5.73 6.32
N ILE A 56 12.44 -4.81 5.43
CA ILE A 56 11.38 -5.01 4.42
C ILE A 56 11.68 -6.26 3.59
N GLY A 57 12.89 -6.39 3.06
CA GLY A 57 13.30 -7.57 2.28
C GLY A 57 13.14 -8.88 3.06
N VAL A 58 13.60 -8.92 4.32
CA VAL A 58 13.44 -10.09 5.20
C VAL A 58 11.96 -10.38 5.48
N ALA A 59 11.15 -9.36 5.76
CA ALA A 59 9.72 -9.51 5.98
C ALA A 59 9.00 -10.11 4.75
N MET A 60 9.36 -9.65 3.54
CA MET A 60 8.83 -10.20 2.29
C MET A 60 9.25 -11.66 2.06
N LEU A 61 10.51 -12.01 2.37
CA LEU A 61 10.97 -13.41 2.30
C LEU A 61 10.19 -14.30 3.26
N LEU A 62 10.03 -13.90 4.52
CA LEU A 62 9.22 -14.62 5.51
C LEU A 62 7.77 -14.74 5.05
N GLY A 63 7.19 -13.67 4.53
CA GLY A 63 5.85 -13.67 3.95
C GLY A 63 5.70 -14.63 2.77
N SER A 64 6.73 -14.75 1.92
CA SER A 64 6.74 -15.69 0.80
C SER A 64 6.78 -17.15 1.26
N VAL A 65 7.56 -17.44 2.30
CA VAL A 65 7.58 -18.77 2.93
C VAL A 65 6.21 -19.07 3.54
N LEU A 66 5.61 -18.13 4.27
CA LEU A 66 4.25 -18.28 4.80
C LEU A 66 3.22 -18.52 3.71
N ALA A 67 3.29 -17.78 2.59
CA ALA A 67 2.39 -17.95 1.46
C ALA A 67 2.48 -19.34 0.82
N SER A 68 3.69 -19.91 0.76
CA SER A 68 3.91 -21.26 0.19
C SER A 68 3.53 -22.39 1.14
N ALA A 69 3.68 -22.21 2.46
CA ALA A 69 3.39 -23.19 3.48
C ALA A 69 1.93 -23.19 3.94
N ALA A 70 1.22 -22.07 3.77
CA ALA A 70 -0.15 -21.94 4.25
C ALA A 70 -1.14 -22.78 3.42
N PRO A 71 -2.10 -23.47 4.06
CA PRO A 71 -3.16 -24.16 3.34
C PRO A 71 -4.05 -23.18 2.60
N ALA A 72 -4.75 -23.68 1.56
CA ALA A 72 -5.68 -22.86 0.81
C ALA A 72 -6.76 -22.24 1.73
N PRO A 73 -6.92 -20.90 1.75
CA PRO A 73 -7.86 -20.26 2.64
C PRO A 73 -9.30 -20.49 2.19
N LYS A 74 -10.24 -20.49 3.16
CA LYS A 74 -11.69 -20.54 2.86
C LYS A 74 -12.19 -19.32 2.08
N SER A 75 -11.54 -18.17 2.25
CA SER A 75 -11.87 -16.92 1.57
C SER A 75 -10.59 -16.19 1.18
N ARG A 76 -10.31 -16.13 -0.12
CA ARG A 76 -9.15 -15.41 -0.67
C ARG A 76 -9.34 -13.90 -0.62
N VAL A 77 -10.57 -13.42 -0.89
CA VAL A 77 -10.92 -12.00 -0.78
C VAL A 77 -10.68 -11.50 0.64
N ARG A 78 -11.04 -12.29 1.65
CA ARG A 78 -10.79 -11.95 3.07
C ARG A 78 -9.30 -11.88 3.39
N VAL A 79 -8.50 -12.83 2.89
CA VAL A 79 -7.04 -12.80 3.08
C VAL A 79 -6.42 -11.57 2.44
N ILE A 80 -6.79 -11.26 1.19
CA ILE A 80 -6.33 -10.07 0.48
C ILE A 80 -6.67 -8.81 1.26
N TRP A 81 -7.92 -8.70 1.69
CA TRP A 81 -8.39 -7.54 2.44
C TRP A 81 -7.67 -7.39 3.79
N ASN A 82 -7.54 -8.47 4.57
CA ASN A 82 -6.86 -8.46 5.86
C ASN A 82 -5.37 -8.09 5.73
N ALA A 83 -4.69 -8.64 4.72
CA ALA A 83 -3.28 -8.35 4.46
C ALA A 83 -3.07 -6.87 4.13
N LEU A 84 -3.92 -6.29 3.27
CA LEU A 84 -3.85 -4.87 2.94
C LEU A 84 -4.26 -3.97 4.09
N LEU A 85 -5.27 -4.37 4.88
CA LEU A 85 -5.67 -3.63 6.08
C LEU A 85 -4.54 -3.61 7.11
N LEU A 86 -3.87 -4.74 7.33
CA LEU A 86 -2.69 -4.80 8.19
C LEU A 86 -1.57 -3.89 7.68
N SER A 87 -1.21 -4.02 6.40
CA SER A 87 -0.14 -3.22 5.78
C SER A 87 -0.43 -1.71 5.87
N MET A 88 -1.56 -1.27 5.33
CA MET A 88 -1.92 0.15 5.30
C MET A 88 -2.22 0.73 6.69
N GLY A 89 -2.78 -0.09 7.59
CA GLY A 89 -3.16 0.30 8.94
C GLY A 89 -2.04 0.28 9.97
N THR A 90 -0.83 -0.18 9.59
CA THR A 90 0.29 -0.23 10.53
C THR A 90 1.47 0.61 10.06
N GLU A 91 2.16 0.23 8.99
CA GLU A 91 3.42 0.82 8.57
C GLU A 91 3.38 2.35 8.41
N ASN A 92 2.35 2.85 7.74
CA ASN A 92 2.22 4.29 7.52
C ASN A 92 2.14 5.08 8.85
N PHE A 93 1.47 4.53 9.87
CA PHE A 93 1.39 5.17 11.19
C PHE A 93 2.68 5.00 11.98
N PHE A 94 3.38 3.86 11.85
CA PHE A 94 4.71 3.70 12.44
C PHE A 94 5.72 4.67 11.83
N LEU A 95 5.61 4.99 10.54
CA LEU A 95 6.44 6.01 9.88
C LEU A 95 6.01 7.43 10.30
N ALA A 96 4.71 7.70 10.40
CA ALA A 96 4.19 9.01 10.77
C ALA A 96 4.57 9.42 12.21
N PHE A 97 4.49 8.49 13.15
CA PHE A 97 4.69 8.77 14.58
C PHE A 97 6.02 8.24 15.14
N GLY A 98 6.68 7.32 14.44
CA GLY A 98 7.93 6.72 14.84
C GLY A 98 9.08 7.73 14.85
N ARG A 99 9.93 7.65 15.89
CA ARG A 99 11.09 8.54 16.09
C ARG A 99 12.40 7.77 16.23
N SER A 100 12.38 6.48 15.99
CA SER A 100 13.56 5.64 16.17
C SER A 100 13.57 4.48 15.20
N LEU A 101 14.77 4.02 14.86
CA LEU A 101 15.00 2.90 13.94
C LEU A 101 14.22 1.62 14.33
N PRO A 102 14.18 1.17 15.60
CA PRO A 102 13.41 -0.02 15.96
C PRO A 102 11.91 0.11 15.66
N VAL A 103 11.33 1.30 15.87
CA VAL A 103 9.90 1.55 15.60
C VAL A 103 9.62 1.45 14.11
N TRP A 104 10.47 2.02 13.25
CA TRP A 104 10.33 1.90 11.80
C TRP A 104 10.51 0.45 11.31
N CYS A 105 11.46 -0.29 11.91
CA CYS A 105 11.65 -1.71 11.60
C CYS A 105 10.42 -2.56 11.96
N VAL A 106 9.79 -2.31 13.11
CA VAL A 106 8.54 -2.99 13.49
C VAL A 106 7.43 -2.66 12.49
N GLY A 107 7.27 -1.39 12.13
CA GLY A 107 6.33 -0.95 11.09
C GLY A 107 6.57 -1.66 9.75
N ALA A 108 7.84 -1.75 9.33
CA ALA A 108 8.23 -2.43 8.10
C ALA A 108 7.87 -3.93 8.11
N VAL A 109 8.12 -4.64 9.22
CA VAL A 109 7.73 -6.06 9.33
C VAL A 109 6.21 -6.21 9.20
N LEU A 110 5.44 -5.44 9.98
CA LEU A 110 3.97 -5.51 9.98
C LEU A 110 3.38 -5.09 8.61
N GLY A 111 3.97 -4.11 7.96
CA GLY A 111 3.53 -3.63 6.65
C GLY A 111 3.77 -4.61 5.51
N TRP A 112 4.89 -5.32 5.53
CA TRP A 112 5.35 -6.05 4.35
C TRP A 112 5.25 -7.58 4.45
N VAL A 113 5.17 -8.16 5.64
CA VAL A 113 5.12 -9.62 5.81
C VAL A 113 3.88 -10.26 5.17
N ALA A 114 2.75 -9.57 5.14
CA ALA A 114 1.50 -10.08 4.59
C ALA A 114 1.36 -9.85 3.06
N ILE A 115 2.21 -9.01 2.44
CA ILE A 115 2.10 -8.65 1.02
C ILE A 115 2.31 -9.86 0.08
N PRO A 116 3.29 -10.76 0.26
CA PRO A 116 3.42 -11.96 -0.57
C PRO A 116 2.21 -12.90 -0.47
N VAL A 117 1.65 -13.04 0.75
CA VAL A 117 0.43 -13.84 0.96
C VAL A 117 -0.75 -13.24 0.20
N MET A 118 -0.90 -11.92 0.24
CA MET A 118 -1.90 -11.19 -0.54
C MET A 118 -1.73 -11.43 -2.03
N ASN A 119 -0.51 -11.24 -2.56
CA ASN A 119 -0.22 -11.41 -3.99
C ASN A 119 -0.53 -12.82 -4.48
N ALA A 120 -0.12 -13.87 -3.74
CA ALA A 120 -0.41 -15.26 -4.08
C ALA A 120 -1.91 -15.54 -4.15
N ASN A 121 -2.70 -15.06 -3.17
CA ASN A 121 -4.15 -15.22 -3.17
C ASN A 121 -4.83 -14.42 -4.28
N MET A 122 -4.32 -13.23 -4.59
CA MET A 122 -4.78 -12.40 -5.69
C MET A 122 -4.61 -13.11 -7.04
N ASP A 123 -3.42 -13.64 -7.30
CA ASP A 123 -3.13 -14.32 -8.56
C ASP A 123 -3.99 -15.57 -8.75
N VAL A 124 -4.22 -16.35 -7.69
CA VAL A 124 -5.11 -17.50 -7.76
C VAL A 124 -6.55 -17.06 -8.01
N LEU A 125 -7.03 -16.00 -7.34
CA LEU A 125 -8.38 -15.47 -7.54
C LEU A 125 -8.60 -15.03 -8.99
N PHE A 126 -7.66 -14.27 -9.57
CA PHE A 126 -7.75 -13.86 -10.98
C PHE A 126 -7.74 -15.06 -11.95
N ARG A 127 -6.80 -16.00 -11.75
CA ARG A 127 -6.71 -17.20 -12.62
C ARG A 127 -7.95 -18.06 -12.57
N SER A 128 -8.58 -18.20 -11.42
CA SER A 128 -9.78 -19.03 -11.25
C SER A 128 -11.05 -18.40 -11.84
N ARG A 129 -11.08 -17.07 -12.02
CA ARG A 129 -12.27 -16.33 -12.47
C ARG A 129 -12.21 -15.85 -13.91
N ILE A 130 -11.03 -15.88 -14.53
CA ILE A 130 -10.85 -15.43 -15.91
C ILE A 130 -10.63 -16.64 -16.82
N PRO A 131 -11.48 -16.86 -17.84
CA PRO A 131 -11.28 -17.92 -18.81
C PRO A 131 -9.90 -17.85 -19.45
N VAL A 132 -9.24 -18.99 -19.68
CA VAL A 132 -7.87 -19.08 -20.21
C VAL A 132 -7.72 -18.28 -21.50
N THR A 133 -8.72 -18.33 -22.39
CA THR A 133 -8.74 -17.58 -23.67
C THR A 133 -8.76 -16.06 -23.52
N MET A 134 -9.17 -15.56 -22.36
CA MET A 134 -9.26 -14.12 -22.05
C MET A 134 -8.17 -13.63 -21.10
N GLN A 135 -7.43 -14.53 -20.45
CA GLN A 135 -6.42 -14.16 -19.44
C GLN A 135 -5.42 -13.12 -19.96
N GLY A 136 -4.79 -13.35 -21.10
CA GLY A 136 -3.81 -12.41 -21.64
C GLY A 136 -4.36 -11.00 -21.86
N ARG A 137 -5.61 -10.89 -22.36
CA ARG A 137 -6.26 -9.60 -22.63
C ARG A 137 -6.66 -8.88 -21.33
N VAL A 138 -7.18 -9.64 -20.36
CA VAL A 138 -7.59 -9.10 -19.06
C VAL A 138 -6.37 -8.68 -18.24
N TYR A 139 -5.30 -9.49 -18.22
CA TYR A 139 -4.06 -9.13 -17.54
C TYR A 139 -3.39 -7.89 -18.18
N ALA A 140 -3.42 -7.76 -19.52
CA ALA A 140 -2.93 -6.56 -20.18
C ALA A 140 -3.73 -5.31 -19.74
N ALA A 141 -5.05 -5.38 -19.71
CA ALA A 141 -5.90 -4.28 -19.24
C ALA A 141 -5.69 -3.98 -17.75
N ARG A 142 -5.62 -5.02 -16.90
CA ARG A 142 -5.27 -4.89 -15.48
C ARG A 142 -3.94 -4.17 -15.30
N ASN A 143 -2.89 -4.65 -15.95
CA ASN A 143 -1.55 -4.09 -15.81
C ASN A 143 -1.51 -2.63 -16.28
N THR A 144 -2.18 -2.29 -17.37
CA THR A 144 -2.27 -0.90 -17.82
C THR A 144 -2.94 -0.02 -16.78
N LEU A 145 -4.09 -0.43 -16.23
CA LEU A 145 -4.81 0.34 -15.21
C LEU A 145 -4.02 0.43 -13.89
N GLN A 146 -3.38 -0.64 -13.49
CA GLN A 146 -2.64 -0.74 -12.24
C GLN A 146 -1.31 0.02 -12.29
N PHE A 147 -0.52 -0.18 -13.35
CA PHE A 147 0.81 0.41 -13.47
C PHE A 147 0.80 1.86 -13.95
N PHE A 148 -0.27 2.34 -14.56
CA PHE A 148 -0.41 3.77 -14.87
C PHE A 148 -0.35 4.64 -13.59
N THR A 149 -0.81 4.13 -12.46
CA THR A 149 -0.78 4.85 -11.18
C THR A 149 0.62 5.00 -10.60
N ILE A 150 1.59 4.16 -11.00
CA ILE A 150 2.96 4.18 -10.43
C ILE A 150 3.69 5.50 -10.73
N PRO A 151 3.92 5.91 -11.99
CA PRO A 151 4.62 7.18 -12.27
C PRO A 151 3.85 8.39 -11.71
N LEU A 152 2.52 8.33 -11.73
CA LEU A 152 1.68 9.38 -11.13
C LEU A 152 1.91 9.47 -9.62
N GLY A 153 1.95 8.33 -8.92
CA GLY A 153 2.19 8.29 -7.48
C GLY A 153 3.57 8.80 -7.09
N TYR A 154 4.62 8.43 -7.85
CA TYR A 154 5.97 8.95 -7.61
C TYR A 154 6.04 10.48 -7.80
N ALA A 155 5.45 11.00 -8.88
CA ALA A 155 5.41 12.44 -9.12
C ALA A 155 4.62 13.18 -8.03
N LEU A 156 3.45 12.65 -7.64
CA LEU A 156 2.64 13.21 -6.57
C LEU A 156 3.35 13.15 -5.21
N GLY A 157 4.04 12.05 -4.91
CA GLY A 157 4.72 11.87 -3.62
C GLY A 157 5.79 12.93 -3.39
N GLY A 158 6.70 13.13 -4.34
CA GLY A 158 7.71 14.17 -4.26
C GLY A 158 7.08 15.57 -4.19
N TRP A 159 6.11 15.85 -5.07
CA TRP A 159 5.43 17.16 -5.08
C TRP A 159 4.69 17.45 -3.76
N LEU A 160 3.98 16.45 -3.21
CA LEU A 160 3.26 16.59 -1.94
C LEU A 160 4.21 16.87 -0.78
N VAL A 161 5.33 16.13 -0.68
CA VAL A 161 6.34 16.38 0.35
C VAL A 161 6.88 17.80 0.21
N ASP A 162 7.46 18.15 -0.95
CA ASP A 162 8.28 19.36 -1.11
C ASP A 162 7.46 20.64 -1.20
N ARG A 163 6.26 20.58 -1.76
CA ARG A 163 5.46 21.77 -2.07
C ARG A 163 4.22 21.96 -1.18
N VAL A 164 3.80 20.92 -0.47
CA VAL A 164 2.59 20.99 0.36
C VAL A 164 2.93 20.76 1.81
N PHE A 165 3.38 19.56 2.17
CA PHE A 165 3.48 19.15 3.58
C PHE A 165 4.68 19.75 4.31
N GLU A 166 5.88 19.82 3.70
CA GLU A 166 7.06 20.45 4.34
C GLU A 166 6.85 21.96 4.55
N PRO A 167 6.39 22.75 3.57
CA PRO A 167 6.09 24.18 3.80
C PRO A 167 4.98 24.38 4.83
N TRP A 168 3.95 23.53 4.82
CA TRP A 168 2.86 23.61 5.79
C TRP A 168 3.35 23.36 7.21
N MET A 169 4.15 22.32 7.43
CA MET A 169 4.73 22.03 8.75
C MET A 169 5.73 23.09 9.19
N ALA A 170 6.52 23.65 8.27
CA ALA A 170 7.46 24.72 8.55
C ALA A 170 6.78 26.04 9.02
N ALA A 171 5.55 26.28 8.57
CA ALA A 171 4.75 27.43 8.99
C ALA A 171 4.07 27.28 10.36
N GLN A 172 4.13 26.09 10.99
CA GLN A 172 3.50 25.85 12.29
C GLN A 172 4.29 26.49 13.44
N SER A 173 3.56 27.10 14.39
CA SER A 173 4.16 27.64 15.61
C SER A 173 4.59 26.51 16.55
N ALA A 174 5.69 26.75 17.28
CA ALA A 174 6.16 25.83 18.31
C ALA A 174 5.05 25.57 19.34
N GLY A 175 4.81 24.28 19.64
CA GLY A 175 3.80 23.87 20.62
C GLY A 175 2.43 23.50 20.04
N THR A 176 2.20 23.66 18.73
CA THR A 176 0.98 23.16 18.08
C THR A 176 0.87 21.63 18.17
N LEU A 177 -0.35 21.11 18.14
CA LEU A 177 -0.60 19.67 18.16
C LEU A 177 0.12 18.96 16.99
N LEU A 178 0.17 19.59 15.82
CA LEU A 178 0.84 19.04 14.64
C LEU A 178 2.35 18.83 14.90
N ILE A 179 3.03 19.80 15.51
CA ILE A 179 4.45 19.67 15.86
C ILE A 179 4.67 18.59 16.93
N ARG A 180 3.75 18.46 17.88
CA ARG A 180 3.84 17.39 18.88
C ARG A 180 3.68 16.00 18.28
N LEU A 181 2.81 15.85 17.29
CA LEU A 181 2.53 14.56 16.62
C LEU A 181 3.60 14.21 15.58
N PHE A 182 3.93 15.13 14.68
CA PHE A 182 4.77 14.85 13.52
C PHE A 182 6.21 15.36 13.66
N GLY A 183 6.51 16.11 14.72
CA GLY A 183 7.81 16.72 14.96
C GLY A 183 7.98 18.08 14.30
N SER A 184 9.17 18.67 14.48
CA SER A 184 9.57 19.93 13.86
C SER A 184 10.77 19.74 12.94
N GLY A 185 10.93 20.64 11.97
CA GLY A 185 12.05 20.62 11.03
C GLY A 185 11.81 19.70 9.83
N LYS A 186 12.89 19.42 9.10
CA LYS A 186 12.84 18.58 7.89
C LYS A 186 12.34 17.18 8.22
N GLY A 187 11.49 16.64 7.36
CA GLY A 187 10.88 15.32 7.51
C GLY A 187 9.54 15.33 8.26
N SER A 188 9.19 16.41 8.98
CA SER A 188 7.90 16.51 9.65
C SER A 188 6.72 16.55 8.68
N GLY A 189 6.89 17.20 7.53
CA GLY A 189 5.91 17.19 6.43
C GLY A 189 5.75 15.80 5.82
N ALA A 190 6.85 15.09 5.58
CA ALA A 190 6.81 13.72 5.13
C ALA A 190 6.11 12.79 6.15
N ALA A 191 6.38 12.94 7.46
CA ALA A 191 5.69 12.20 8.52
C ALA A 191 4.17 12.43 8.50
N MET A 192 3.76 13.68 8.32
CA MET A 192 2.34 14.03 8.18
C MET A 192 1.73 13.43 6.91
N LEU A 193 2.45 13.41 5.79
CA LEU A 193 1.98 12.73 4.56
C LEU A 193 1.74 11.24 4.83
N PHE A 194 2.63 10.54 5.55
CA PHE A 194 2.44 9.14 5.90
C PHE A 194 1.19 8.90 6.74
N PHE A 195 0.85 9.80 7.64
CA PHE A 195 -0.42 9.73 8.36
C PHE A 195 -1.63 9.77 7.41
N PHE A 196 -1.63 10.69 6.45
CA PHE A 196 -2.71 10.77 5.45
C PHE A 196 -2.73 9.56 4.51
N LEU A 197 -1.56 9.01 4.14
CA LEU A 197 -1.49 7.76 3.36
C LEU A 197 -2.08 6.58 4.14
N GLY A 198 -1.82 6.49 5.45
CA GLY A 198 -2.43 5.49 6.31
C GLY A 198 -3.96 5.61 6.36
N LEU A 199 -4.48 6.82 6.55
CA LEU A 199 -5.92 7.08 6.53
C LEU A 199 -6.55 6.77 5.16
N LEU A 200 -5.91 7.18 4.07
CA LEU A 200 -6.37 6.90 2.71
C LEU A 200 -6.39 5.40 2.43
N GLY A 201 -5.33 4.68 2.82
CA GLY A 201 -5.25 3.23 2.67
C GLY A 201 -6.33 2.51 3.47
N LEU A 202 -6.55 2.89 4.73
CA LEU A 202 -7.64 2.36 5.56
C LEU A 202 -9.01 2.64 4.96
N LEU A 203 -9.26 3.88 4.52
CA LEU A 203 -10.51 4.27 3.87
C LEU A 203 -10.76 3.43 2.62
N THR A 204 -9.74 3.28 1.77
CA THR A 204 -9.79 2.43 0.57
C THR A 204 -10.17 0.99 0.95
N CYS A 205 -9.52 0.40 1.95
CA CYS A 205 -9.84 -0.93 2.44
C CYS A 205 -11.28 -1.03 2.96
N LEU A 206 -11.77 -0.01 3.69
CA LEU A 206 -13.13 0.01 4.22
C LEU A 206 -14.19 0.14 3.12
N VAL A 207 -13.94 0.97 2.11
CA VAL A 207 -14.83 1.12 0.93
C VAL A 207 -14.96 -0.22 0.23
N PHE A 208 -13.84 -0.87 -0.09
CA PHE A 208 -13.86 -2.15 -0.80
C PHE A 208 -14.37 -3.33 0.05
N ARG A 209 -14.27 -3.27 1.37
CA ARG A 209 -14.95 -4.25 2.24
C ARG A 209 -16.46 -4.28 2.01
N ARG A 210 -17.06 -3.13 1.71
CA ARG A 210 -18.50 -3.00 1.47
C ARG A 210 -18.93 -3.36 0.05
N ASP A 211 -17.97 -3.57 -0.86
CA ASP A 211 -18.24 -3.88 -2.25
C ASP A 211 -18.74 -5.32 -2.40
N ARG A 212 -20.05 -5.44 -2.73
CA ARG A 212 -20.70 -6.73 -2.88
C ARG A 212 -20.23 -7.52 -4.09
N HIS A 213 -19.73 -6.85 -5.15
CA HIS A 213 -19.27 -7.50 -6.36
C HIS A 213 -17.94 -8.22 -6.13
N ILE A 214 -17.02 -7.62 -5.34
CA ILE A 214 -15.75 -8.27 -4.99
C ILE A 214 -16.01 -9.52 -4.15
N TRP A 215 -16.91 -9.44 -3.14
CA TRP A 215 -17.25 -10.60 -2.31
C TRP A 215 -18.02 -11.67 -3.08
N ALA A 216 -18.76 -11.31 -4.12
CA ALA A 216 -19.44 -12.26 -5.01
C ALA A 216 -18.46 -13.10 -5.83
N LEU A 217 -17.19 -12.67 -6.01
CA LEU A 217 -16.16 -13.47 -6.68
C LEU A 217 -15.87 -14.82 -5.97
N GLU A 218 -16.25 -14.97 -4.72
CA GLU A 218 -16.05 -16.21 -3.95
C GLU A 218 -17.29 -17.10 -3.88
N ARG A 219 -18.45 -16.58 -4.23
CA ARG A 219 -19.66 -17.39 -4.30
C ARG A 219 -19.52 -18.32 -5.49
N HIS A 220 -19.44 -19.60 -5.21
CA HIS A 220 -19.64 -20.64 -6.21
C HIS A 220 -21.14 -20.71 -6.46
N ASP A 221 -21.58 -20.42 -7.68
CA ASP A 221 -22.89 -20.87 -8.17
C ASP A 221 -22.87 -22.38 -8.31
#